data_9159938cfc9f269aa7b3874fbea4ab20
#
_entry.id   9159938cfc9f269aa7b3874fbea4ab20
#
_cell.length_a   1.000
_cell.length_b   1.000
_cell.length_c   1.000
_cell.angle_alpha   90.00
_cell.angle_beta   90.00
_cell.angle_gamma   90.00
#
_symmetry.space_group_name_H-M   'P 1'
#
loop_
_entity.id
_entity.type
_entity.pdbx_description
1 polymer ?
#
loop_
_entity_poly.entity_id
_entity_poly.type
_entity_poly.pdbx_seq_one_letter_code
_entity_poly.pdbx_strand_id
1 'polypeptide(L)'
;PLMVGADGALSRVREMLDFKTREWDYGHKAIVCTVQVAEDHCATAWQRFLPTGPLAFLPLPGSGGEYFCSIVWSLQEVLVDPLLALGDEAFCAELTQAFEGRLGRVLAASPRFAFPLRQRHAVDYVQGGVALVADAAHTIHPLAGQGINLGLQDVAVLAEEILAGQLRGAAPGQLELLRRYQRRRKGENLLMMTAMEGFKRLFEQQSLPLRWLRNAGMRGVGRLGPLKQQVIRRAMGLA
;
A
#
# COMPACT_ATOMS: atom_id res chain seq x y z
N PRO A 1 11.60 5.93 -29.87
CA PRO A 1 12.07 5.76 -28.48
C PRO A 1 10.90 5.83 -27.52
N LEU A 2 11.06 5.21 -26.33
CA LEU A 2 10.11 5.26 -25.21
C LEU A 2 10.90 5.55 -23.92
N MET A 3 10.43 6.50 -23.13
CA MET A 3 10.87 6.74 -21.76
C MET A 3 9.83 6.21 -20.80
N VAL A 4 10.25 5.51 -19.75
CA VAL A 4 9.36 5.01 -18.70
C VAL A 4 9.75 5.67 -17.38
N GLY A 5 8.85 6.48 -16.82
CA GLY A 5 9.00 7.07 -15.48
C GLY A 5 8.57 6.05 -14.41
N ALA A 6 9.54 5.50 -13.69
CA ALA A 6 9.36 4.53 -12.59
C ALA A 6 10.11 4.99 -11.33
N ASP A 7 10.27 6.28 -11.16
CA ASP A 7 11.11 6.97 -10.19
C ASP A 7 10.38 7.37 -8.89
N GLY A 8 9.27 6.68 -8.61
CA GLY A 8 8.58 6.72 -7.32
C GLY A 8 7.65 7.91 -7.12
N ALA A 9 7.16 8.06 -5.88
CA ALA A 9 6.12 9.02 -5.52
C ALA A 9 6.52 10.48 -5.79
N LEU A 10 7.80 10.81 -5.71
CA LEU A 10 8.37 12.14 -6.00
C LEU A 10 8.96 12.21 -7.41
N SER A 11 8.35 11.54 -8.37
CA SER A 11 8.82 11.39 -9.74
C SER A 11 9.23 12.73 -10.39
N ARG A 12 10.50 12.82 -10.74
CA ARG A 12 11.05 13.95 -11.50
C ARG A 12 10.63 13.88 -12.97
N VAL A 13 10.48 12.68 -13.53
CA VAL A 13 9.97 12.50 -14.90
C VAL A 13 8.58 13.10 -15.01
N ARG A 14 7.70 12.82 -14.06
CA ARG A 14 6.35 13.38 -13.99
C ARG A 14 6.37 14.92 -13.90
N GLU A 15 7.22 15.45 -13.04
CA GLU A 15 7.35 16.90 -12.83
C GLU A 15 7.92 17.60 -14.06
N MET A 16 9.05 17.13 -14.60
CA MET A 16 9.72 17.73 -15.75
C MET A 16 8.87 17.75 -17.03
N LEU A 17 7.94 16.81 -17.16
CA LEU A 17 7.06 16.69 -18.32
C LEU A 17 5.64 17.22 -18.04
N ASP A 18 5.46 17.95 -16.93
CA ASP A 18 4.21 18.63 -16.55
C ASP A 18 2.98 17.71 -16.55
N PHE A 19 3.13 16.46 -16.12
CA PHE A 19 1.98 15.58 -15.91
C PHE A 19 1.12 16.12 -14.77
N LYS A 20 -0.13 16.42 -15.05
CA LYS A 20 -1.07 16.91 -14.02
C LYS A 20 -1.37 15.80 -13.02
N THR A 21 -1.42 16.17 -11.73
CA THR A 21 -1.72 15.26 -10.63
C THR A 21 -2.91 15.74 -9.81
N ARG A 22 -3.59 14.77 -9.21
CA ARG A 22 -4.51 15.00 -8.10
C ARG A 22 -3.88 14.44 -6.84
N GLU A 23 -3.87 15.24 -5.79
CA GLU A 23 -3.25 14.87 -4.51
C GLU A 23 -4.23 15.03 -3.37
N TRP A 24 -4.15 14.11 -2.42
CA TRP A 24 -4.89 14.17 -1.17
C TRP A 24 -3.94 13.87 -0.03
N ASP A 25 -3.94 14.72 0.97
CA ASP A 25 -3.24 14.49 2.22
C ASP A 25 -4.23 13.91 3.22
N TYR A 26 -3.85 12.85 3.88
CA TYR A 26 -4.69 12.20 4.89
C TYR A 26 -4.46 12.72 6.30
N GLY A 27 -3.48 13.62 6.50
CA GLY A 27 -3.04 14.05 7.83
C GLY A 27 -2.49 12.89 8.66
N HIS A 28 -1.96 11.86 8.00
CA HIS A 28 -1.40 10.67 8.62
C HIS A 28 0.06 10.46 8.20
N LYS A 29 0.84 9.88 9.11
CA LYS A 29 2.18 9.37 8.84
C LYS A 29 2.25 7.89 9.20
N ALA A 30 3.13 7.14 8.56
CA ALA A 30 3.46 5.78 8.96
C ALA A 30 4.80 5.76 9.68
N ILE A 31 4.84 5.22 10.90
CA ILE A 31 6.08 4.83 11.57
C ILE A 31 6.48 3.46 11.04
N VAL A 32 7.71 3.34 10.60
CA VAL A 32 8.30 2.10 10.08
C VAL A 32 9.59 1.81 10.82
N CYS A 33 9.73 0.59 11.33
CA CYS A 33 10.98 0.05 11.88
C CYS A 33 10.92 -1.48 11.88
N THR A 34 12.07 -2.10 12.15
CA THR A 34 12.14 -3.54 12.44
C THR A 34 12.05 -3.75 13.93
N VAL A 35 11.27 -4.73 14.35
CA VAL A 35 11.12 -5.13 15.75
C VAL A 35 11.40 -6.61 15.94
N GLN A 36 11.95 -6.95 17.10
CA GLN A 36 12.03 -8.32 17.59
C GLN A 36 10.82 -8.60 18.47
N VAL A 37 10.15 -9.73 18.26
CA VAL A 37 8.97 -10.15 19.02
C VAL A 37 9.25 -11.46 19.77
N ALA A 38 8.54 -11.67 20.89
CA ALA A 38 8.78 -12.81 21.76
C ALA A 38 8.20 -14.12 21.20
N GLU A 39 7.17 -14.06 20.39
CA GLU A 39 6.47 -15.24 19.85
C GLU A 39 6.60 -15.35 18.34
N ASP A 40 6.53 -16.59 17.84
CA ASP A 40 6.63 -16.88 16.42
C ASP A 40 5.46 -16.25 15.65
N HIS A 41 5.81 -15.48 14.62
CA HIS A 41 4.85 -14.91 13.67
C HIS A 41 4.30 -15.95 12.68
N CYS A 42 4.84 -17.17 12.65
CA CYS A 42 4.43 -18.27 11.76
C CYS A 42 4.39 -17.86 10.29
N ALA A 43 5.38 -17.09 9.82
CA ALA A 43 5.46 -16.51 8.47
C ALA A 43 4.15 -15.79 8.03
N THR A 44 3.40 -15.26 9.00
CA THR A 44 2.10 -14.63 8.79
C THR A 44 2.22 -13.12 8.95
N ALA A 45 1.68 -12.37 7.99
CA ALA A 45 1.49 -10.94 8.14
C ALA A 45 0.26 -10.68 9.02
N TRP A 46 0.49 -9.97 10.12
CA TRP A 46 -0.56 -9.62 11.08
C TRP A 46 -0.91 -8.14 10.95
N GLN A 47 -2.20 -7.82 11.00
CA GLN A 47 -2.65 -6.44 10.95
C GLN A 47 -3.79 -6.21 11.92
N ARG A 48 -3.75 -5.07 12.61
CA ARG A 48 -4.80 -4.58 13.48
C ARG A 48 -5.25 -3.20 13.05
N PHE A 49 -6.56 -2.99 12.99
CA PHE A 49 -7.16 -1.69 12.71
C PHE A 49 -7.51 -1.01 14.05
N LEU A 50 -6.69 -0.02 14.40
CA LEU A 50 -6.89 0.81 15.58
C LEU A 50 -7.74 2.04 15.24
N PRO A 51 -8.36 2.69 16.22
CA PRO A 51 -9.03 3.97 15.99
C PRO A 51 -8.11 5.07 15.46
N THR A 52 -6.82 4.99 15.77
CA THR A 52 -5.76 5.91 15.32
C THR A 52 -5.19 5.59 13.95
N GLY A 53 -5.50 4.40 13.42
CA GLY A 53 -5.01 3.90 12.14
C GLY A 53 -4.53 2.44 12.20
N PRO A 54 -4.24 1.81 11.07
CA PRO A 54 -3.78 0.43 11.02
C PRO A 54 -2.35 0.27 11.52
N LEU A 55 -2.11 -0.83 12.25
CA LEU A 55 -0.80 -1.31 12.66
C LEU A 55 -0.57 -2.70 12.06
N ALA A 56 0.47 -2.86 11.26
CA ALA A 56 0.86 -4.12 10.65
C ALA A 56 2.21 -4.61 11.18
N PHE A 57 2.32 -5.93 11.40
CA PHE A 57 3.55 -6.65 11.67
C PHE A 57 3.78 -7.60 10.50
N LEU A 58 4.80 -7.33 9.72
CA LEU A 58 5.16 -8.08 8.51
C LEU A 58 6.34 -8.99 8.84
N PRO A 59 6.21 -10.32 8.67
CA PRO A 59 7.25 -11.27 9.08
C PRO A 59 8.53 -11.05 8.29
N LEU A 60 9.66 -11.07 8.99
CA LEU A 60 10.99 -11.05 8.40
C LEU A 60 11.70 -12.36 8.72
N PRO A 61 12.65 -12.80 7.88
CA PRO A 61 13.51 -13.93 8.19
C PRO A 61 14.26 -13.67 9.50
N GLY A 62 14.29 -14.66 10.37
CA GLY A 62 15.09 -14.68 11.59
C GLY A 62 16.01 -15.89 11.61
N SER A 63 16.97 -15.94 12.52
CA SER A 63 17.85 -17.08 12.75
C SER A 63 17.89 -17.40 14.24
N GLY A 64 18.19 -18.66 14.57
CA GLY A 64 18.43 -19.06 15.96
C GLY A 64 17.21 -18.98 16.90
N GLY A 65 15.99 -19.00 16.39
CA GLY A 65 14.76 -18.89 17.21
C GLY A 65 14.37 -17.44 17.54
N GLU A 66 14.96 -16.47 16.85
CA GLU A 66 14.57 -15.08 16.93
C GLU A 66 13.50 -14.75 15.89
N TYR A 67 12.52 -13.95 16.27
CA TYR A 67 11.40 -13.57 15.40
C TYR A 67 11.42 -12.07 15.17
N PHE A 68 11.55 -11.67 13.91
CA PHE A 68 11.59 -10.27 13.49
C PHE A 68 10.38 -9.92 12.64
N CYS A 69 9.88 -8.72 12.82
CA CYS A 69 8.84 -8.14 11.97
C CYS A 69 9.24 -6.73 11.53
N SER A 70 8.95 -6.38 10.28
CA SER A 70 8.85 -4.97 9.91
C SER A 70 7.49 -4.47 10.33
N ILE A 71 7.42 -3.37 11.08
CA ILE A 71 6.16 -2.74 11.43
C ILE A 71 5.85 -1.58 10.50
N VAL A 72 4.55 -1.41 10.22
CA VAL A 72 4.01 -0.21 9.57
C VAL A 72 2.84 0.25 10.44
N TRP A 73 3.05 1.33 11.18
CA TRP A 73 2.06 1.90 12.06
C TRP A 73 1.56 3.24 11.50
N SER A 74 0.40 3.21 10.87
CA SER A 74 -0.25 4.42 10.36
C SER A 74 -0.98 5.13 11.50
N LEU A 75 -0.69 6.43 11.66
CA LEU A 75 -1.21 7.24 12.74
C LEU A 75 -1.56 8.65 12.23
N GLN A 76 -2.48 9.31 12.92
CA GLN A 76 -2.65 10.76 12.75
C GLN A 76 -1.32 11.46 13.03
N GLU A 77 -0.98 12.46 12.23
CA GLU A 77 0.33 13.13 12.28
C GLU A 77 0.68 13.64 13.68
N VAL A 78 -0.31 14.16 14.41
CA VAL A 78 -0.15 14.69 15.77
C VAL A 78 0.33 13.62 16.78
N LEU A 79 0.10 12.34 16.52
CA LEU A 79 0.49 11.24 17.41
C LEU A 79 1.88 10.69 17.12
N VAL A 80 2.47 11.06 15.99
CA VAL A 80 3.72 10.45 15.52
C VAL A 80 4.93 10.96 16.28
N ASP A 81 5.08 12.27 16.40
CA ASP A 81 6.25 12.89 17.04
C ASP A 81 6.39 12.49 18.51
N PRO A 82 5.31 12.43 19.32
CA PRO A 82 5.38 11.88 20.67
C PRO A 82 5.88 10.43 20.73
N LEU A 83 5.44 9.57 19.80
CA LEU A 83 5.88 8.17 19.75
C LEU A 83 7.34 8.02 19.31
N LEU A 84 7.79 8.85 18.38
CA LEU A 84 9.18 8.87 17.95
C LEU A 84 10.13 9.36 19.05
N ALA A 85 9.65 10.24 19.92
CA ALA A 85 10.43 10.79 21.04
C ALA A 85 10.58 9.81 22.22
N LEU A 86 9.81 8.70 22.25
CA LEU A 86 9.93 7.68 23.29
C LEU A 86 11.31 7.00 23.24
N GLY A 87 11.85 6.62 24.39
CA GLY A 87 12.95 5.67 24.46
C GLY A 87 12.54 4.29 23.91
N ASP A 88 13.52 3.45 23.57
CA ASP A 88 13.25 2.17 22.93
C ASP A 88 12.37 1.24 23.76
N GLU A 89 12.60 1.17 25.05
CA GLU A 89 11.79 0.35 25.98
C GLU A 89 10.33 0.81 26.01
N ALA A 90 10.09 2.12 26.15
CA ALA A 90 8.75 2.70 26.18
C ALA A 90 8.03 2.52 24.83
N PHE A 91 8.73 2.68 23.72
CA PHE A 91 8.16 2.44 22.39
C PHE A 91 7.78 0.97 22.18
N CYS A 92 8.62 0.02 22.62
CA CYS A 92 8.32 -1.42 22.56
C CYS A 92 7.09 -1.76 23.44
N ALA A 93 6.94 -1.12 24.60
CA ALA A 93 5.78 -1.30 25.45
C ALA A 93 4.49 -0.78 24.79
N GLU A 94 4.53 0.42 24.18
CA GLU A 94 3.42 0.99 23.43
C GLU A 94 3.02 0.09 22.23
N LEU A 95 3.99 -0.43 21.47
CA LEU A 95 3.71 -1.36 20.39
C LEU A 95 3.06 -2.66 20.91
N THR A 96 3.56 -3.21 22.00
CA THR A 96 3.01 -4.41 22.63
C THR A 96 1.55 -4.19 23.00
N GLN A 97 1.25 -3.07 23.64
CA GLN A 97 -0.10 -2.71 24.03
C GLN A 97 -1.00 -2.44 22.82
N ALA A 98 -0.53 -1.66 21.85
CA ALA A 98 -1.27 -1.36 20.63
C ALA A 98 -1.63 -2.62 19.84
N PHE A 99 -0.78 -3.65 19.90
CA PHE A 99 -1.00 -4.94 19.23
C PHE A 99 -1.64 -6.01 20.13
N GLU A 100 -2.05 -5.67 21.35
CA GLU A 100 -2.65 -6.56 22.37
C GLU A 100 -1.80 -7.79 22.68
N GLY A 101 -0.47 -7.69 22.58
CA GLY A 101 0.45 -8.79 22.85
C GLY A 101 0.29 -10.00 21.94
N ARG A 102 -0.30 -9.84 20.74
CA ARG A 102 -0.60 -10.95 19.82
C ARG A 102 0.62 -11.77 19.40
N LEU A 103 1.80 -11.18 19.36
CA LEU A 103 3.09 -11.82 19.10
C LEU A 103 4.00 -11.78 20.35
N GLY A 104 3.39 -11.83 21.52
CA GLY A 104 4.09 -11.63 22.76
C GLY A 104 4.55 -10.18 22.94
N ARG A 105 5.59 -9.99 23.78
CA ARG A 105 6.20 -8.68 23.99
C ARG A 105 7.07 -8.30 22.81
N VAL A 106 7.08 -7.02 22.45
CA VAL A 106 8.11 -6.45 21.58
C VAL A 106 9.38 -6.27 22.43
N LEU A 107 10.46 -6.94 22.05
CA LEU A 107 11.70 -7.06 22.81
C LEU A 107 12.71 -5.95 22.46
N ALA A 108 12.76 -5.58 21.18
CA ALA A 108 13.67 -4.56 20.65
C ALA A 108 13.07 -3.89 19.42
N ALA A 109 13.51 -2.66 19.14
CA ALA A 109 13.17 -1.92 17.94
C ALA A 109 14.42 -1.29 17.31
N SER A 110 14.51 -1.33 15.98
CA SER A 110 15.53 -0.60 15.23
C SER A 110 15.22 0.92 15.23
N PRO A 111 16.10 1.77 14.69
CA PRO A 111 15.78 3.16 14.44
C PRO A 111 14.44 3.31 13.71
N ARG A 112 13.65 4.29 14.16
CA ARG A 112 12.28 4.54 13.70
C ARG A 112 12.27 5.63 12.65
N PHE A 113 11.54 5.41 11.57
CA PHE A 113 11.37 6.39 10.50
C PHE A 113 9.87 6.69 10.34
N ALA A 114 9.54 7.94 10.05
CA ALA A 114 8.16 8.34 9.78
C ALA A 114 8.05 8.91 8.35
N PHE A 115 7.05 8.45 7.63
CA PHE A 115 6.77 8.85 6.26
C PHE A 115 5.35 9.41 6.15
N PRO A 116 5.15 10.58 5.51
CA PRO A 116 3.82 11.12 5.28
C PRO A 116 3.03 10.20 4.33
N LEU A 117 1.78 9.95 4.68
CA LEU A 117 0.87 9.13 3.87
C LEU A 117 0.04 10.05 2.99
N ARG A 118 0.47 10.20 1.76
CA ARG A 118 -0.21 10.99 0.73
C ARG A 118 -0.71 10.08 -0.37
N GLN A 119 -1.89 10.36 -0.87
CA GLN A 119 -2.38 9.77 -2.09
C GLN A 119 -2.12 10.73 -3.23
N ARG A 120 -1.57 10.21 -4.32
CA ARG A 120 -1.32 10.97 -5.54
C ARG A 120 -1.74 10.14 -6.74
N HIS A 121 -2.32 10.80 -7.73
CA HIS A 121 -2.75 10.15 -8.96
C HIS A 121 -2.52 11.08 -10.14
N ALA A 122 -1.73 10.63 -11.12
CA ALA A 122 -1.55 11.36 -12.38
C ALA A 122 -2.87 11.37 -13.18
N VAL A 123 -3.26 12.53 -13.69
CA VAL A 123 -4.46 12.66 -14.52
C VAL A 123 -4.31 11.81 -15.78
N ASP A 124 -3.15 11.82 -16.38
CA ASP A 124 -2.77 10.95 -17.49
C ASP A 124 -1.49 10.19 -17.13
N TYR A 125 -1.38 8.95 -17.56
CA TYR A 125 -0.20 8.12 -17.33
C TYR A 125 0.78 8.18 -18.50
N VAL A 126 0.35 8.76 -19.63
CA VAL A 126 1.12 8.70 -20.87
C VAL A 126 1.07 10.03 -21.63
N GLN A 127 2.18 10.29 -22.30
CA GLN A 127 2.34 11.30 -23.35
C GLN A 127 3.06 10.65 -24.54
N GLY A 128 3.20 11.36 -25.66
CA GLY A 128 3.95 10.82 -26.79
C GLY A 128 5.39 10.48 -26.41
N GLY A 129 5.76 9.21 -26.53
CA GLY A 129 7.10 8.71 -26.15
C GLY A 129 7.35 8.55 -24.66
N VAL A 130 6.36 8.75 -23.79
CA VAL A 130 6.53 8.66 -22.33
C VAL A 130 5.39 7.89 -21.68
N ALA A 131 5.71 7.00 -20.72
CA ALA A 131 4.76 6.34 -19.84
C ALA A 131 5.20 6.44 -18.39
N LEU A 132 4.27 6.71 -17.47
CA LEU A 132 4.46 6.62 -16.02
C LEU A 132 3.92 5.27 -15.53
N VAL A 133 4.63 4.65 -14.58
CA VAL A 133 4.23 3.38 -13.94
C VAL A 133 4.41 3.46 -12.43
N ALA A 134 3.70 2.63 -11.70
CA ALA A 134 3.78 2.50 -10.25
C ALA A 134 3.58 3.87 -9.54
N ASP A 135 4.35 4.14 -8.48
CA ASP A 135 4.21 5.35 -7.67
C ASP A 135 4.48 6.65 -8.44
N ALA A 136 5.17 6.59 -9.60
CA ALA A 136 5.28 7.74 -10.49
C ALA A 136 3.93 8.11 -11.13
N ALA A 137 3.06 7.13 -11.38
CA ALA A 137 1.71 7.32 -11.91
C ALA A 137 0.67 7.47 -10.79
N HIS A 138 0.77 6.66 -9.74
CA HIS A 138 -0.21 6.62 -8.64
C HIS A 138 0.41 6.16 -7.33
N THR A 139 0.31 6.96 -6.30
CA THR A 139 0.67 6.60 -4.93
C THR A 139 -0.61 6.34 -4.17
N ILE A 140 -0.77 5.15 -3.61
CA ILE A 140 -1.95 4.76 -2.83
C ILE A 140 -1.62 4.62 -1.36
N HIS A 141 -2.64 4.75 -0.50
CA HIS A 141 -2.49 4.55 0.93
C HIS A 141 -2.04 3.09 1.22
N PRO A 142 -1.01 2.86 2.05
CA PRO A 142 -0.43 1.53 2.27
C PRO A 142 -1.28 0.61 3.15
N LEU A 143 -2.61 0.82 3.24
CA LEU A 143 -3.54 0.03 4.07
C LEU A 143 -3.40 -1.49 3.89
N ALA A 144 -3.05 -1.94 2.70
CA ALA A 144 -2.96 -3.36 2.39
C ALA A 144 -1.63 -3.76 1.71
N GLY A 145 -0.61 -2.89 1.71
CA GLY A 145 0.67 -3.16 1.05
C GLY A 145 0.56 -3.34 -0.48
N GLN A 146 -0.51 -2.86 -1.12
CA GLN A 146 -0.83 -3.11 -2.54
C GLN A 146 -0.05 -2.22 -3.52
N GLY A 147 0.69 -1.20 -3.06
CA GLY A 147 1.37 -0.24 -3.93
C GLY A 147 2.30 -0.91 -4.94
N ILE A 148 3.20 -1.77 -4.47
CA ILE A 148 4.14 -2.47 -5.35
C ILE A 148 3.45 -3.46 -6.29
N ASN A 149 2.39 -4.14 -5.83
CA ASN A 149 1.65 -5.09 -6.66
C ASN A 149 0.97 -4.41 -7.84
N LEU A 150 0.34 -3.25 -7.61
CA LEU A 150 -0.24 -2.44 -8.68
C LEU A 150 0.83 -1.90 -9.62
N GLY A 151 1.98 -1.48 -9.10
CA GLY A 151 3.11 -1.05 -9.91
C GLY A 151 3.66 -2.14 -10.81
N LEU A 152 3.81 -3.37 -10.30
CA LEU A 152 4.23 -4.53 -11.09
C LEU A 152 3.21 -4.88 -12.18
N GLN A 153 1.92 -4.78 -11.89
CA GLN A 153 0.87 -4.95 -12.89
C GLN A 153 0.91 -3.87 -13.97
N ASP A 154 1.22 -2.61 -13.62
CA ASP A 154 1.43 -1.55 -14.61
C ASP A 154 2.55 -1.91 -15.57
N VAL A 155 3.69 -2.38 -15.03
CA VAL A 155 4.84 -2.80 -15.84
C VAL A 155 4.47 -3.97 -16.76
N ALA A 156 3.78 -4.98 -16.24
CA ALA A 156 3.35 -6.14 -17.02
C ALA A 156 2.44 -5.73 -18.19
N VAL A 157 1.41 -4.92 -17.91
CA VAL A 157 0.47 -4.46 -18.94
C VAL A 157 1.16 -3.54 -19.95
N LEU A 158 2.06 -2.65 -19.53
CA LEU A 158 2.83 -1.82 -20.44
C LEU A 158 3.70 -2.67 -21.37
N ALA A 159 4.39 -3.69 -20.84
CA ALA A 159 5.19 -4.61 -21.61
C ALA A 159 4.36 -5.40 -22.63
N GLU A 160 3.21 -5.93 -22.23
CA GLU A 160 2.27 -6.61 -23.13
C GLU A 160 1.83 -5.72 -24.30
N GLU A 161 1.43 -4.47 -24.04
CA GLU A 161 0.99 -3.54 -25.09
C GLU A 161 2.15 -3.18 -26.02
N ILE A 162 3.37 -3.00 -25.51
CA ILE A 162 4.55 -2.73 -26.32
C ILE A 162 4.83 -3.91 -27.24
N LEU A 163 4.91 -5.13 -26.72
CA LEU A 163 5.19 -6.33 -27.49
C LEU A 163 4.12 -6.57 -28.57
N ALA A 164 2.85 -6.48 -28.20
CA ALA A 164 1.75 -6.59 -29.14
C ALA A 164 1.76 -5.47 -30.19
N GLY A 165 2.20 -4.27 -29.84
CA GLY A 165 2.38 -3.17 -30.78
C GLY A 165 3.49 -3.42 -31.78
N GLN A 166 4.65 -3.88 -31.30
CA GLN A 166 5.80 -4.20 -32.17
C GLN A 166 5.48 -5.27 -33.19
N LEU A 167 4.71 -6.30 -32.83
CA LEU A 167 4.23 -7.31 -33.77
C LEU A 167 3.38 -6.74 -34.93
N ARG A 168 2.78 -5.57 -34.71
CA ARG A 168 2.00 -4.82 -35.72
C ARG A 168 2.79 -3.69 -36.37
N GLY A 169 4.11 -3.61 -36.14
CA GLY A 169 4.97 -2.57 -36.68
C GLY A 169 4.87 -1.21 -35.98
N ALA A 170 4.22 -1.13 -34.83
CA ALA A 170 4.11 0.11 -34.08
C ALA A 170 5.40 0.42 -33.29
N ALA A 171 5.79 1.69 -33.26
CA ALA A 171 6.90 2.12 -32.41
C ALA A 171 6.51 2.07 -30.92
N PRO A 172 7.41 1.65 -30.00
CA PRO A 172 7.11 1.52 -28.55
C PRO A 172 6.56 2.81 -27.91
N GLY A 173 7.02 3.98 -28.36
CA GLY A 173 6.58 5.28 -27.85
C GLY A 173 5.35 5.85 -28.55
N GLN A 174 4.69 5.11 -29.43
CA GLN A 174 3.49 5.58 -30.13
C GLN A 174 2.36 5.82 -29.13
N LEU A 175 1.79 7.03 -29.15
CA LEU A 175 0.81 7.47 -28.16
C LEU A 175 -0.44 6.57 -28.10
N GLU A 176 -0.91 6.08 -29.22
CA GLU A 176 -2.09 5.20 -29.26
C GLU A 176 -1.85 3.87 -28.57
N LEU A 177 -0.64 3.31 -28.66
CA LEU A 177 -0.21 2.12 -27.94
C LEU A 177 -0.18 2.41 -26.44
N LEU A 178 0.46 3.49 -26.02
CA LEU A 178 0.55 3.89 -24.63
C LEU A 178 -0.83 4.19 -24.03
N ARG A 179 -1.76 4.76 -24.79
CA ARG A 179 -3.15 4.96 -24.37
C ARG A 179 -3.90 3.65 -24.10
N ARG A 180 -3.55 2.53 -24.73
CA ARG A 180 -4.13 1.21 -24.42
C ARG A 180 -3.69 0.77 -23.02
N TYR A 181 -2.40 0.88 -22.72
CA TYR A 181 -1.88 0.68 -21.37
C TYR A 181 -2.64 1.55 -20.36
N GLN A 182 -2.74 2.86 -20.56
CA GLN A 182 -3.45 3.76 -19.67
C GLN A 182 -4.91 3.33 -19.44
N ARG A 183 -5.65 2.97 -20.47
CA ARG A 183 -7.05 2.55 -20.34
C ARG A 183 -7.21 1.28 -19.51
N ARG A 184 -6.31 0.31 -19.69
CA ARG A 184 -6.34 -0.95 -18.93
C ARG A 184 -6.03 -0.72 -17.46
N ARG A 185 -5.03 0.11 -17.15
CA ARG A 185 -4.53 0.27 -15.77
C ARG A 185 -5.24 1.33 -14.96
N LYS A 186 -5.54 2.49 -15.55
CA LYS A 186 -6.10 3.63 -14.81
C LYS A 186 -7.44 3.31 -14.16
N GLY A 187 -8.31 2.57 -14.83
CA GLY A 187 -9.60 2.15 -14.27
C GLY A 187 -9.44 1.25 -13.05
N GLU A 188 -8.54 0.26 -13.12
CA GLU A 188 -8.26 -0.66 -12.03
C GLU A 188 -7.59 0.05 -10.84
N ASN A 189 -6.62 0.91 -11.12
CA ASN A 189 -5.94 1.70 -10.10
C ASN A 189 -6.91 2.64 -9.36
N LEU A 190 -7.79 3.34 -10.08
CA LEU A 190 -8.83 4.18 -9.48
C LEU A 190 -9.82 3.38 -8.64
N LEU A 191 -10.25 2.20 -9.12
CA LEU A 191 -11.11 1.30 -8.35
C LEU A 191 -10.44 0.89 -7.03
N MET A 192 -9.17 0.49 -7.08
CA MET A 192 -8.41 0.12 -5.89
C MET A 192 -8.28 1.30 -4.92
N MET A 193 -7.94 2.50 -5.44
CA MET A 193 -7.86 3.71 -4.62
C MET A 193 -9.19 4.02 -3.93
N THR A 194 -10.30 3.93 -4.65
CA THR A 194 -11.66 4.16 -4.11
C THR A 194 -12.01 3.11 -3.06
N ALA A 195 -11.67 1.84 -3.31
CA ALA A 195 -11.89 0.77 -2.34
C ALA A 195 -11.11 1.01 -1.06
N MET A 196 -9.81 1.37 -1.14
CA MET A 196 -8.98 1.67 0.03
C MET A 196 -9.51 2.87 0.81
N GLU A 197 -9.92 3.94 0.13
CA GLU A 197 -10.56 5.09 0.75
C GLU A 197 -11.87 4.70 1.46
N GLY A 198 -12.70 3.89 0.81
CA GLY A 198 -13.93 3.36 1.42
C GLY A 198 -13.65 2.53 2.67
N PHE A 199 -12.65 1.66 2.64
CA PHE A 199 -12.20 0.90 3.82
C PHE A 199 -11.73 1.82 4.93
N LYS A 200 -10.86 2.79 4.63
CA LYS A 200 -10.37 3.76 5.61
C LYS A 200 -11.54 4.44 6.32
N ARG A 201 -12.45 5.06 5.57
CA ARG A 201 -13.63 5.75 6.12
C ARG A 201 -14.52 4.82 6.97
N LEU A 202 -14.71 3.57 6.53
CA LEU A 202 -15.50 2.59 7.28
C LEU A 202 -14.86 2.23 8.63
N PHE A 203 -13.52 2.18 8.70
CA PHE A 203 -12.82 1.84 9.93
C PHE A 203 -12.63 3.04 10.87
N GLU A 204 -12.60 4.26 10.36
CA GLU A 204 -12.58 5.49 11.15
C GLU A 204 -13.91 5.76 11.87
N GLN A 205 -15.03 5.21 11.36
CA GLN A 205 -16.34 5.38 11.99
C GLN A 205 -16.43 4.65 13.32
N GLN A 206 -16.72 5.40 14.39
CA GLN A 206 -16.79 4.87 15.75
C GLN A 206 -18.21 4.56 16.22
N SER A 207 -19.25 4.88 15.43
CA SER A 207 -20.64 4.61 15.80
C SER A 207 -20.89 3.11 15.97
N LEU A 208 -21.54 2.72 17.07
CA LEU A 208 -21.81 1.33 17.43
C LEU A 208 -22.54 0.54 16.32
N PRO A 209 -23.60 1.08 15.65
CA PRO A 209 -24.29 0.38 14.58
C PRO A 209 -23.38 0.06 13.39
N LEU A 210 -22.53 1.02 12.97
CA LEU A 210 -21.62 0.83 11.84
C LEU A 210 -20.50 -0.16 12.18
N ARG A 211 -19.98 -0.14 13.42
CA ARG A 211 -19.01 -1.13 13.90
C ARG A 211 -19.61 -2.54 13.87
N TRP A 212 -20.85 -2.69 14.33
CA TRP A 212 -21.54 -3.99 14.29
C TRP A 212 -21.75 -4.47 12.86
N LEU A 213 -22.25 -3.61 11.98
CA LEU A 213 -22.49 -3.93 10.55
C LEU A 213 -21.18 -4.31 9.84
N ARG A 214 -20.12 -3.55 10.07
CA ARG A 214 -18.78 -3.85 9.54
C ARG A 214 -18.29 -5.22 9.98
N ASN A 215 -18.38 -5.52 11.28
CA ASN A 215 -17.90 -6.79 11.82
C ASN A 215 -18.77 -7.97 11.35
N ALA A 216 -20.07 -7.79 11.18
CA ALA A 216 -20.97 -8.77 10.62
C ALA A 216 -20.67 -9.01 9.12
N GLY A 217 -20.46 -7.94 8.35
CA GLY A 217 -20.08 -8.01 6.94
C GLY A 217 -18.76 -8.73 6.72
N MET A 218 -17.72 -8.41 7.49
CA MET A 218 -16.42 -9.09 7.40
C MET A 218 -16.51 -10.58 7.76
N ARG A 219 -17.30 -10.95 8.79
CA ARG A 219 -17.56 -12.36 9.12
C ARG A 219 -18.32 -13.07 7.99
N GLY A 220 -19.29 -12.39 7.37
CA GLY A 220 -20.04 -12.91 6.23
C GLY A 220 -19.13 -13.21 5.04
N VAL A 221 -18.29 -12.26 4.62
CA VAL A 221 -17.32 -12.44 3.53
C VAL A 221 -16.31 -13.55 3.86
N GLY A 222 -15.87 -13.65 5.12
CA GLY A 222 -14.96 -14.71 5.57
C GLY A 222 -15.54 -16.13 5.41
N ARG A 223 -16.88 -16.28 5.44
CA ARG A 223 -17.60 -17.54 5.26
C ARG A 223 -17.90 -17.88 3.79
N LEU A 224 -17.89 -16.89 2.91
CA LEU A 224 -18.15 -17.07 1.48
C LEU A 224 -16.85 -17.45 0.76
N GLY A 225 -16.47 -18.73 0.81
CA GLY A 225 -15.22 -19.28 0.26
C GLY A 225 -14.90 -18.83 -1.18
N PRO A 226 -15.82 -18.96 -2.16
CA PRO A 226 -15.56 -18.55 -3.55
C PRO A 226 -15.29 -17.05 -3.69
N LEU A 227 -16.07 -16.20 -3.02
CA LEU A 227 -15.89 -14.76 -3.04
C LEU A 227 -14.56 -14.34 -2.41
N LYS A 228 -14.22 -14.94 -1.27
CA LYS A 228 -12.93 -14.73 -0.60
C LYS A 228 -11.77 -15.09 -1.51
N GLN A 229 -11.82 -16.25 -2.18
CA GLN A 229 -10.78 -16.68 -3.11
C GLN A 229 -10.64 -15.70 -4.30
N GLN A 230 -11.75 -15.23 -4.86
CA GLN A 230 -11.72 -14.25 -5.95
C GLN A 230 -11.09 -12.92 -5.53
N VAL A 231 -11.44 -12.42 -4.33
CA VAL A 231 -10.81 -11.21 -3.77
C VAL A 231 -9.32 -11.41 -3.53
N ILE A 232 -8.93 -12.55 -2.95
CA ILE A 232 -7.51 -12.90 -2.74
C ILE A 232 -6.76 -12.96 -4.06
N ARG A 233 -7.26 -13.70 -5.07
CA ARG A 233 -6.64 -13.79 -6.39
C ARG A 233 -6.44 -12.41 -7.03
N ARG A 234 -7.47 -11.56 -6.95
CA ARG A 234 -7.40 -10.20 -7.49
C ARG A 234 -6.38 -9.33 -6.74
N ALA A 235 -6.31 -9.45 -5.42
CA ALA A 235 -5.30 -8.77 -4.59
C ALA A 235 -3.87 -9.25 -4.88
N MET A 236 -3.72 -10.52 -5.27
CA MET A 236 -2.43 -11.11 -5.66
C MET A 236 -2.07 -10.86 -7.15
N GLY A 237 -2.94 -10.20 -7.93
CA GLY A 237 -2.72 -9.98 -9.35
C GLY A 237 -2.84 -11.26 -10.21
N LEU A 238 -3.54 -12.29 -9.70
CA LEU A 238 -3.73 -13.60 -10.36
C LEU A 238 -5.12 -13.74 -11.01
N ALA A 239 -5.85 -12.64 -11.18
CA ALA A 239 -7.20 -12.61 -11.78
C ALA A 239 -7.17 -12.05 -13.19
#